data_c7b7d82b37ce2cefb4cd8e1eb02964a7
#
_entry.id   c7b7d82b37ce2cefb4cd8e1eb02964a7
#
_cell.length_a   1.000
_cell.length_b   1.000
_cell.length_c   1.000
_cell.angle_alpha   90.00
_cell.angle_beta   90.00
_cell.angle_gamma   90.00
#
_symmetry.space_group_name_H-M   'P 1'
#
loop_
_entity.id
_entity.type
_entity.pdbx_description
1 polymer ?
#
loop_
_entity_poly.entity_id
_entity_poly.type
_entity_poly.pdbx_seq_one_letter_code
_entity_poly.pdbx_strand_id
1 'polypeptide(L)'
;MLKKTNLLLFLFAGFLGIQAQQTIPFRITKYNNIIVKSQVNKKDSLDLMFQIAMKDGSISPERQRKADHIIFTKEEISDHNTVDIGSVTLKNVRFFDNQLTGYEADGKIGTALFEGKTFKIDYDNSQFVIYDKNPDLTGYQPLKIMLDQGVFIVAADNVVDGEKQQESYFALQSGYSGGVLYSNEFTEEKELEKKLKIIGEKTLKNSNAQNLAIKQGILPFLKLGDFVFKDISVAFFSGNLKTQNVSYFGADMLRRFIWIFDADRNTAYIKPSKYYSEPYYKIN
;
A
#
# COMPACT_ATOMS: atom_id res chain seq x y z
N MET A 1 -56.37 -54.09 6.14
CA MET A 1 -55.80 -53.29 5.06
C MET A 1 -55.19 -52.03 5.66
N LEU A 2 -53.89 -51.98 5.98
CA LEU A 2 -53.21 -50.76 6.48
C LEU A 2 -52.65 -50.03 5.28
N LYS A 3 -53.10 -48.77 5.09
CA LYS A 3 -52.48 -47.85 4.10
C LYS A 3 -51.19 -47.28 4.69
N LYS A 4 -50.06 -47.57 4.03
CA LYS A 4 -48.76 -46.95 4.30
C LYS A 4 -48.76 -45.56 3.66
N THR A 5 -48.72 -44.50 4.48
CA THR A 5 -48.53 -43.15 4.03
C THR A 5 -47.02 -42.90 3.99
N ASN A 6 -46.45 -42.74 2.82
CA ASN A 6 -45.03 -42.32 2.63
C ASN A 6 -44.93 -40.82 2.84
N LEU A 7 -44.30 -40.43 3.93
CA LEU A 7 -43.93 -39.05 4.23
C LEU A 7 -42.63 -38.72 3.50
N LEU A 8 -42.74 -37.99 2.39
CA LEU A 8 -41.57 -37.49 1.62
C LEU A 8 -41.03 -36.27 2.36
N LEU A 9 -39.92 -36.45 3.06
CA LEU A 9 -39.18 -35.35 3.70
C LEU A 9 -38.36 -34.62 2.62
N PHE A 10 -38.83 -33.43 2.19
CA PHE A 10 -38.04 -32.53 1.36
C PHE A 10 -36.94 -31.86 2.23
N LEU A 11 -35.72 -32.34 2.15
CA LEU A 11 -34.57 -31.64 2.65
C LEU A 11 -34.33 -30.39 1.77
N PHE A 12 -34.76 -29.23 2.22
CA PHE A 12 -34.36 -27.96 1.69
C PHE A 12 -32.90 -27.71 2.17
N ALA A 13 -31.92 -28.18 1.38
CA ALA A 13 -30.55 -27.75 1.54
C ALA A 13 -30.47 -26.29 1.10
N GLY A 14 -30.57 -25.38 2.06
CA GLY A 14 -30.30 -23.98 1.85
C GLY A 14 -28.84 -23.85 1.39
N PHE A 15 -28.64 -23.63 0.11
CA PHE A 15 -27.37 -23.12 -0.42
C PHE A 15 -27.17 -21.73 0.19
N LEU A 16 -26.51 -21.67 1.34
CA LEU A 16 -25.83 -20.47 1.77
C LEU A 16 -24.81 -20.18 0.69
N GLY A 17 -25.12 -19.24 -0.18
CA GLY A 17 -24.21 -18.76 -1.20
C GLY A 17 -22.92 -18.31 -0.51
N ILE A 18 -21.91 -19.16 -0.50
CA ILE A 18 -20.56 -18.82 -0.12
C ILE A 18 -20.18 -17.71 -1.10
N GLN A 19 -20.14 -16.47 -0.61
CA GLN A 19 -19.61 -15.36 -1.40
C GLN A 19 -18.16 -15.72 -1.69
N ALA A 20 -17.84 -15.97 -2.94
CA ALA A 20 -16.51 -16.26 -3.37
C ALA A 20 -15.68 -14.97 -3.28
N GLN A 21 -15.17 -14.67 -2.09
CA GLN A 21 -14.15 -13.66 -1.90
C GLN A 21 -12.85 -14.18 -2.51
N GLN A 22 -12.25 -13.38 -3.38
CA GLN A 22 -10.92 -13.69 -3.89
C GLN A 22 -9.88 -13.18 -2.89
N THR A 23 -8.96 -14.03 -2.49
CA THR A 23 -7.88 -13.69 -1.60
C THR A 23 -6.52 -13.84 -2.28
N ILE A 24 -5.63 -12.91 -1.99
CA ILE A 24 -4.26 -12.93 -2.49
C ILE A 24 -3.34 -12.87 -1.27
N PRO A 25 -2.64 -13.95 -0.93
CA PRO A 25 -1.67 -13.94 0.17
C PRO A 25 -0.47 -13.06 -0.17
N PHE A 26 0.06 -12.38 0.84
CA PHE A 26 1.30 -11.64 0.72
C PHE A 26 2.22 -11.89 1.91
N ARG A 27 3.49 -11.53 1.79
CA ARG A 27 4.41 -11.39 2.92
C ARG A 27 4.79 -9.92 3.12
N ILE A 28 5.12 -9.58 4.36
CA ILE A 28 5.67 -8.27 4.70
C ILE A 28 7.17 -8.43 4.90
N THR A 29 7.95 -7.55 4.25
CA THR A 29 9.41 -7.53 4.41
C THR A 29 9.81 -6.88 5.73
N LYS A 30 11.08 -7.01 6.12
CA LYS A 30 11.65 -6.24 7.23
C LYS A 30 11.62 -4.71 7.02
N TYR A 31 11.32 -4.28 5.81
CA TYR A 31 11.15 -2.87 5.42
C TYR A 31 9.68 -2.45 5.34
N ASN A 32 8.77 -3.26 5.90
CA ASN A 32 7.31 -3.05 5.88
C ASN A 32 6.64 -3.14 4.49
N ASN A 33 7.38 -3.45 3.44
CA ASN A 33 6.81 -3.55 2.11
C ASN A 33 6.04 -4.87 1.93
N ILE A 34 4.95 -4.82 1.19
CA ILE A 34 4.16 -6.00 0.82
C ILE A 34 4.74 -6.63 -0.43
N ILE A 35 4.98 -7.95 -0.39
CA ILE A 35 5.42 -8.74 -1.54
C ILE A 35 4.37 -9.79 -1.86
N VAL A 36 4.00 -9.89 -3.13
CA VAL A 36 3.16 -10.94 -3.68
C VAL A 36 3.96 -11.85 -4.60
N LYS A 37 3.70 -13.14 -4.54
CA LYS A 37 4.22 -14.11 -5.51
C LYS A 37 3.36 -14.06 -6.76
N SER A 38 3.99 -13.90 -7.91
CA SER A 38 3.32 -13.78 -9.19
C SER A 38 3.92 -14.72 -10.22
N GLN A 39 3.12 -15.08 -11.21
CA GLN A 39 3.58 -15.72 -12.43
C GLN A 39 3.21 -14.85 -13.63
N VAL A 40 4.21 -14.33 -14.33
CA VAL A 40 4.02 -13.45 -15.48
C VAL A 40 4.12 -14.28 -16.75
N ASN A 41 3.17 -14.07 -17.67
CA ASN A 41 3.04 -14.76 -18.95
C ASN A 41 3.10 -16.30 -18.84
N LYS A 42 2.68 -16.86 -17.67
CA LYS A 42 2.74 -18.28 -17.32
C LYS A 42 4.16 -18.89 -17.38
N LYS A 43 5.18 -18.05 -17.29
CA LYS A 43 6.59 -18.43 -17.44
C LYS A 43 7.47 -17.89 -16.32
N ASP A 44 7.45 -16.61 -16.09
CA ASP A 44 8.37 -15.95 -15.17
C ASP A 44 7.76 -15.88 -13.77
N SER A 45 8.34 -16.59 -12.81
CA SER A 45 7.94 -16.53 -11.40
C SER A 45 8.67 -15.41 -10.70
N LEU A 46 7.95 -14.36 -10.27
CA LEU A 46 8.51 -13.14 -9.71
C LEU A 46 7.92 -12.84 -8.34
N ASP A 47 8.72 -12.25 -7.47
CA ASP A 47 8.27 -11.58 -6.25
C ASP A 47 8.06 -10.10 -6.57
N LEU A 48 6.80 -9.65 -6.63
CA LEU A 48 6.47 -8.26 -6.94
C LEU A 48 6.07 -7.50 -5.68
N MET A 49 6.68 -6.31 -5.48
CA MET A 49 6.31 -5.41 -4.41
C MET A 49 5.01 -4.68 -4.77
N PHE A 50 4.00 -4.77 -3.92
CA PHE A 50 2.78 -3.99 -4.10
C PHE A 50 3.05 -2.50 -3.84
N GLN A 51 2.74 -1.69 -4.85
CA GLN A 51 2.90 -0.25 -4.80
C GLN A 51 1.55 0.45 -4.97
N ILE A 52 0.99 0.95 -3.85
CA ILE A 52 -0.32 1.60 -3.85
C ILE A 52 -0.34 2.92 -4.64
N ALA A 53 0.82 3.56 -4.82
CA ALA A 53 0.97 4.83 -5.53
C ALA A 53 1.23 4.65 -7.04
N MET A 54 0.96 3.48 -7.60
CA MET A 54 1.06 3.25 -9.05
C MET A 54 -0.09 2.37 -9.53
N LYS A 55 -0.43 2.47 -10.81
CA LYS A 55 -1.45 1.62 -11.43
C LYS A 55 -0.83 0.34 -12.00
N ASP A 56 0.19 0.48 -12.80
CA ASP A 56 0.80 -0.58 -13.60
C ASP A 56 1.88 -1.36 -12.82
N GLY A 57 2.69 -2.15 -13.53
CA GLY A 57 3.84 -2.86 -12.97
C GLY A 57 5.18 -2.28 -13.40
N SER A 58 6.26 -2.75 -12.78
CA SER A 58 7.62 -2.47 -13.24
C SER A 58 8.56 -3.63 -12.91
N ILE A 59 9.67 -3.71 -13.64
CA ILE A 59 10.72 -4.69 -13.41
C ILE A 59 12.01 -3.97 -12.99
N SER A 60 12.66 -4.52 -11.96
CA SER A 60 13.91 -3.97 -11.43
C SER A 60 15.12 -4.47 -12.24
N PRO A 61 16.08 -3.60 -12.54
CA PRO A 61 17.36 -4.04 -13.12
C PRO A 61 18.19 -4.89 -12.12
N GLU A 62 17.94 -4.75 -10.83
CA GLU A 62 18.62 -5.49 -9.75
C GLU A 62 17.82 -6.73 -9.29
N ARG A 63 16.87 -7.22 -10.10
CA ARG A 63 16.06 -8.41 -9.79
C ARG A 63 16.91 -9.65 -9.62
N GLN A 64 16.45 -10.56 -8.76
CA GLN A 64 17.14 -11.83 -8.52
C GLN A 64 16.65 -12.94 -9.46
N ARG A 65 15.42 -12.84 -9.96
CA ARG A 65 14.79 -13.85 -10.82
C ARG A 65 14.79 -13.37 -12.26
N LYS A 66 14.77 -14.35 -13.17
CA LYS A 66 14.65 -14.08 -14.61
C LYS A 66 13.25 -13.59 -14.94
N ALA A 67 13.17 -12.64 -15.86
CA ALA A 67 11.94 -12.09 -16.43
C ALA A 67 12.05 -12.08 -17.97
N ASP A 68 12.47 -13.21 -18.54
CA ASP A 68 12.87 -13.33 -19.95
C ASP A 68 11.66 -13.34 -20.91
N HIS A 69 10.45 -13.53 -20.36
CA HIS A 69 9.21 -13.56 -21.16
C HIS A 69 8.38 -12.27 -21.04
N ILE A 70 8.93 -11.25 -20.39
CA ILE A 70 8.41 -9.88 -20.42
C ILE A 70 9.21 -9.15 -21.51
N ILE A 71 8.58 -8.92 -22.66
CA ILE A 71 9.28 -8.37 -23.82
C ILE A 71 9.08 -6.86 -23.84
N PHE A 72 10.15 -6.14 -23.67
CA PHE A 72 10.16 -4.67 -23.65
C PHE A 72 10.44 -4.09 -25.05
N THR A 73 9.78 -2.97 -25.35
CA THR A 73 10.10 -2.12 -26.50
C THR A 73 11.38 -1.32 -26.26
N LYS A 74 11.79 -0.51 -27.25
CA LYS A 74 12.92 0.42 -27.09
C LYS A 74 12.64 1.54 -26.07
N GLU A 75 11.36 1.82 -25.83
CA GLU A 75 10.87 2.78 -24.85
C GLU A 75 10.74 2.19 -23.43
N GLU A 76 11.31 0.99 -23.21
CA GLU A 76 11.29 0.27 -21.93
C GLU A 76 9.86 -0.05 -21.42
N ILE A 77 8.92 -0.28 -22.33
CA ILE A 77 7.52 -0.62 -22.03
C ILE A 77 7.19 -2.01 -22.57
N SER A 78 6.51 -2.81 -21.76
CA SER A 78 5.94 -4.09 -22.15
C SER A 78 4.44 -4.08 -21.88
N ASP A 79 3.63 -4.11 -22.92
CA ASP A 79 2.17 -4.16 -22.84
C ASP A 79 1.66 -5.61 -22.96
N HIS A 80 0.37 -5.83 -22.61
CA HIS A 80 -0.38 -7.06 -22.81
C HIS A 80 0.12 -8.30 -22.04
N ASN A 81 0.83 -8.09 -20.92
CA ASN A 81 1.24 -9.21 -20.09
C ASN A 81 0.05 -9.78 -19.31
N THR A 82 0.10 -11.09 -19.06
CA THR A 82 -0.79 -11.76 -18.12
C THR A 82 -0.06 -11.97 -16.81
N VAL A 83 -0.68 -11.64 -15.69
CA VAL A 83 -0.10 -11.80 -14.36
C VAL A 83 -1.05 -12.61 -13.48
N ASP A 84 -0.61 -13.78 -13.06
CA ASP A 84 -1.33 -14.62 -12.10
C ASP A 84 -0.77 -14.35 -10.69
N ILE A 85 -1.66 -13.98 -9.76
CA ILE A 85 -1.33 -13.69 -8.36
C ILE A 85 -2.37 -14.36 -7.46
N GLY A 86 -2.01 -15.43 -6.78
CA GLY A 86 -2.96 -16.23 -6.00
C GLY A 86 -4.05 -16.79 -6.90
N SER A 87 -5.31 -16.47 -6.60
CA SER A 87 -6.48 -16.89 -7.40
C SER A 87 -6.87 -15.90 -8.50
N VAL A 88 -6.13 -14.80 -8.66
CA VAL A 88 -6.48 -13.71 -9.59
C VAL A 88 -5.57 -13.73 -10.81
N THR A 89 -6.17 -13.65 -11.99
CA THR A 89 -5.48 -13.46 -13.26
C THR A 89 -5.78 -12.08 -13.81
N LEU A 90 -4.73 -11.25 -13.94
CA LEU A 90 -4.80 -9.96 -14.61
C LEU A 90 -4.38 -10.12 -16.07
N LYS A 91 -5.07 -9.42 -16.96
CA LYS A 91 -4.73 -9.36 -18.39
C LYS A 91 -4.36 -7.95 -18.76
N ASN A 92 -3.57 -7.81 -19.83
CA ASN A 92 -3.14 -6.52 -20.37
C ASN A 92 -2.39 -5.65 -19.33
N VAL A 93 -1.61 -6.29 -18.47
CA VAL A 93 -0.77 -5.56 -17.51
C VAL A 93 0.41 -4.96 -18.25
N ARG A 94 0.62 -3.66 -18.03
CA ARG A 94 1.80 -2.95 -18.50
C ARG A 94 2.92 -3.08 -17.49
N PHE A 95 4.14 -3.30 -17.97
CA PHE A 95 5.36 -3.21 -17.18
C PHE A 95 6.30 -2.16 -17.76
N PHE A 96 6.93 -1.40 -16.87
CA PHE A 96 8.04 -0.50 -17.18
C PHE A 96 9.36 -1.18 -16.76
N ASP A 97 10.39 -1.13 -17.61
CA ASP A 97 11.72 -1.67 -17.27
C ASP A 97 12.54 -0.67 -16.44
N ASN A 98 13.68 -1.13 -15.95
CA ASN A 98 14.73 -0.33 -15.30
C ASN A 98 14.28 0.51 -14.08
N GLN A 99 13.21 0.09 -13.38
CA GLN A 99 12.77 0.77 -12.17
C GLN A 99 13.22 0.05 -10.90
N LEU A 100 14.20 0.58 -10.22
CA LEU A 100 14.65 0.04 -8.95
C LEU A 100 13.49 -0.19 -7.99
N THR A 101 13.54 -1.31 -7.29
CA THR A 101 12.58 -1.69 -6.25
C THR A 101 13.32 -2.08 -4.96
N GLY A 102 12.58 -2.44 -3.90
CA GLY A 102 13.16 -2.90 -2.64
C GLY A 102 13.95 -4.21 -2.80
N TYR A 103 14.88 -4.47 -1.89
CA TYR A 103 15.85 -5.57 -1.95
C TYR A 103 15.28 -6.99 -2.05
N GLU A 104 14.00 -7.16 -1.70
CA GLU A 104 13.35 -8.47 -1.65
C GLU A 104 12.34 -8.66 -2.80
N ALA A 105 12.39 -7.82 -3.84
CA ALA A 105 11.45 -7.85 -4.94
C ALA A 105 12.15 -7.75 -6.30
N ASP A 106 11.58 -8.44 -7.29
CA ASP A 106 12.06 -8.42 -8.67
C ASP A 106 11.48 -7.24 -9.47
N GLY A 107 10.41 -6.65 -8.96
CA GLY A 107 9.69 -5.55 -9.56
C GLY A 107 8.54 -5.07 -8.67
N LYS A 108 7.61 -4.33 -9.28
CA LYS A 108 6.44 -3.79 -8.60
C LYS A 108 5.16 -4.21 -9.31
N ILE A 109 4.06 -4.23 -8.59
CA ILE A 109 2.71 -4.34 -9.12
C ILE A 109 1.82 -3.30 -8.46
N GLY A 110 1.04 -2.59 -9.26
CA GLY A 110 0.20 -1.50 -8.78
C GLY A 110 -1.25 -1.88 -8.55
N THR A 111 -2.08 -0.84 -8.46
CA THR A 111 -3.49 -0.94 -8.09
C THR A 111 -4.41 -1.45 -9.21
N ALA A 112 -3.92 -1.65 -10.44
CA ALA A 112 -4.66 -2.35 -11.51
C ALA A 112 -5.19 -3.71 -11.05
N LEU A 113 -4.51 -4.35 -10.07
CA LEU A 113 -4.95 -5.57 -9.39
C LEU A 113 -6.38 -5.49 -8.83
N PHE A 114 -6.84 -4.28 -8.49
CA PHE A 114 -8.13 -4.03 -7.84
C PHE A 114 -9.05 -3.10 -8.63
N GLU A 115 -8.82 -2.97 -9.95
CA GLU A 115 -9.58 -2.00 -10.77
C GLU A 115 -11.09 -2.30 -10.73
N GLY A 116 -11.90 -1.27 -10.40
CA GLY A 116 -13.35 -1.37 -10.32
C GLY A 116 -13.90 -2.26 -9.18
N LYS A 117 -13.07 -2.67 -8.23
CA LYS A 117 -13.46 -3.55 -7.11
C LYS A 117 -13.22 -2.89 -5.76
N THR A 118 -14.09 -3.19 -4.80
CA THR A 118 -13.78 -2.96 -3.39
C THR A 118 -12.72 -3.96 -2.96
N PHE A 119 -11.66 -3.49 -2.29
CA PHE A 119 -10.61 -4.37 -1.81
C PHE A 119 -10.13 -4.03 -0.40
N LYS A 120 -9.62 -5.03 0.28
CA LYS A 120 -9.06 -4.91 1.63
C LYS A 120 -7.57 -5.25 1.61
N ILE A 121 -6.77 -4.44 2.31
CA ILE A 121 -5.42 -4.78 2.72
C ILE A 121 -5.50 -5.28 4.16
N ASP A 122 -5.45 -6.59 4.34
CA ASP A 122 -5.57 -7.25 5.64
C ASP A 122 -4.18 -7.61 6.18
N TYR A 123 -3.60 -6.69 6.91
CA TYR A 123 -2.28 -6.89 7.52
C TYR A 123 -2.29 -7.95 8.63
N ASP A 124 -3.43 -8.18 9.29
CA ASP A 124 -3.54 -9.19 10.35
C ASP A 124 -3.40 -10.61 9.81
N ASN A 125 -4.02 -10.86 8.65
CA ASN A 125 -4.00 -12.16 7.97
C ASN A 125 -2.99 -12.21 6.81
N SER A 126 -2.26 -11.12 6.55
CA SER A 126 -1.27 -11.01 5.47
C SER A 126 -1.86 -11.40 4.12
N GLN A 127 -2.98 -10.76 3.75
CA GLN A 127 -3.66 -11.00 2.48
C GLN A 127 -4.39 -9.76 1.97
N PHE A 128 -4.55 -9.66 0.66
CA PHE A 128 -5.59 -8.84 0.07
C PHE A 128 -6.88 -9.64 -0.02
N VAL A 129 -8.01 -8.96 0.12
CA VAL A 129 -9.34 -9.53 -0.12
C VAL A 129 -10.06 -8.66 -1.14
N ILE A 130 -10.53 -9.26 -2.21
CA ILE A 130 -11.30 -8.59 -3.26
C ILE A 130 -12.77 -8.96 -3.06
N TYR A 131 -13.64 -7.97 -3.05
CA TYR A 131 -15.06 -8.12 -2.78
C TYR A 131 -15.88 -7.95 -4.06
N ASP A 132 -16.76 -8.89 -4.33
CA ASP A 132 -17.80 -8.75 -5.37
C ASP A 132 -19.04 -8.03 -4.86
N LYS A 133 -19.21 -7.93 -3.53
CA LYS A 133 -20.28 -7.20 -2.85
C LYS A 133 -19.70 -6.36 -1.72
N ASN A 134 -20.49 -5.46 -1.18
CA ASN A 134 -20.05 -4.62 -0.07
C ASN A 134 -19.64 -5.49 1.14
N PRO A 135 -18.45 -5.25 1.70
CA PRO A 135 -17.97 -5.94 2.89
C PRO A 135 -18.74 -5.52 4.14
N ASP A 136 -18.65 -6.32 5.19
CA ASP A 136 -19.02 -5.89 6.53
C ASP A 136 -18.01 -4.84 7.02
N LEU A 137 -18.52 -3.65 7.35
CA LEU A 137 -17.76 -2.50 7.82
C LEU A 137 -17.84 -2.31 9.34
N THR A 138 -18.39 -3.27 10.07
CA THR A 138 -18.49 -3.19 11.54
C THR A 138 -17.10 -3.00 12.18
N GLY A 139 -16.98 -1.96 13.00
CA GLY A 139 -15.74 -1.59 13.67
C GLY A 139 -14.72 -0.85 12.81
N TYR A 140 -15.07 -0.51 11.56
CA TYR A 140 -14.27 0.37 10.74
C TYR A 140 -14.73 1.81 10.85
N GLN A 141 -13.78 2.73 10.74
CA GLN A 141 -14.02 4.16 10.63
C GLN A 141 -13.89 4.58 9.18
N PRO A 142 -14.88 5.31 8.62
CA PRO A 142 -14.75 5.87 7.27
C PRO A 142 -13.73 7.01 7.25
N LEU A 143 -12.95 7.06 6.18
CA LEU A 143 -11.97 8.10 5.90
C LEU A 143 -12.18 8.56 4.46
N LYS A 144 -12.44 9.86 4.27
CA LYS A 144 -12.51 10.42 2.92
C LYS A 144 -11.15 10.32 2.27
N ILE A 145 -11.11 9.81 1.03
CA ILE A 145 -9.92 9.79 0.22
C ILE A 145 -10.14 10.59 -1.06
N MET A 146 -9.05 11.08 -1.62
CA MET A 146 -9.01 11.67 -2.96
C MET A 146 -8.15 10.77 -3.84
N LEU A 147 -8.53 10.65 -5.10
CA LEU A 147 -7.74 9.95 -6.10
C LEU A 147 -7.25 10.98 -7.12
N ASP A 148 -5.94 11.23 -7.13
CA ASP A 148 -5.29 12.10 -8.10
C ASP A 148 -4.27 11.32 -8.91
N GLN A 149 -4.46 11.26 -10.23
CA GLN A 149 -3.62 10.51 -11.18
C GLN A 149 -3.31 9.06 -10.74
N GLY A 150 -4.28 8.40 -10.10
CA GLY A 150 -4.13 7.04 -9.59
C GLY A 150 -3.46 6.92 -8.23
N VAL A 151 -3.14 8.03 -7.58
CA VAL A 151 -2.56 8.08 -6.23
C VAL A 151 -3.65 8.37 -5.20
N PHE A 152 -3.75 7.55 -4.16
CA PHE A 152 -4.66 7.79 -3.05
C PHE A 152 -4.10 8.83 -2.10
N ILE A 153 -4.91 9.83 -1.75
CA ILE A 153 -4.54 10.91 -0.83
C ILE A 153 -5.51 10.94 0.33
N VAL A 154 -5.00 11.06 1.53
CA VAL A 154 -5.77 11.21 2.78
C VAL A 154 -5.39 12.52 3.47
N ALA A 155 -6.36 13.10 4.18
CA ALA A 155 -6.09 14.22 5.08
C ALA A 155 -5.78 13.71 6.49
N ALA A 156 -4.84 14.37 7.16
CA ALA A 156 -4.56 14.14 8.57
C ALA A 156 -4.15 15.45 9.25
N ASP A 157 -4.56 15.61 10.50
CA ASP A 157 -4.12 16.72 11.33
C ASP A 157 -2.75 16.43 11.93
N ASN A 158 -1.88 17.42 11.95
CA ASN A 158 -0.57 17.31 12.59
C ASN A 158 -0.22 18.57 13.39
N VAL A 159 0.69 18.42 14.34
CA VAL A 159 1.25 19.52 15.14
C VAL A 159 2.76 19.41 15.10
N VAL A 160 3.39 20.40 14.50
CA VAL A 160 4.82 20.66 14.67
C VAL A 160 5.03 21.40 15.98
N ASP A 161 6.12 21.15 16.67
CA ASP A 161 6.39 21.69 18.00
C ASP A 161 6.13 23.20 18.12
N GLY A 162 5.34 23.57 19.13
CA GLY A 162 4.93 24.97 19.39
C GLY A 162 3.90 25.56 18.42
N GLU A 163 3.40 24.80 17.44
CA GLU A 163 2.42 25.28 16.46
C GLU A 163 0.98 24.83 16.78
N LYS A 164 0.03 25.47 16.09
CA LYS A 164 -1.36 25.02 16.11
C LYS A 164 -1.53 23.78 15.24
N GLN A 165 -2.51 22.95 15.59
CA GLN A 165 -2.94 21.83 14.75
C GLN A 165 -3.34 22.33 13.35
N GLN A 166 -2.86 21.65 12.34
CA GLN A 166 -3.21 21.93 10.94
C GLN A 166 -3.49 20.66 10.18
N GLU A 167 -4.42 20.72 9.24
CA GLU A 167 -4.67 19.66 8.28
C GLU A 167 -3.59 19.66 7.20
N SER A 168 -3.12 18.47 6.84
CA SER A 168 -2.18 18.25 5.74
C SER A 168 -2.61 17.03 4.93
N TYR A 169 -2.18 16.98 3.68
CA TYR A 169 -2.54 15.91 2.75
C TYR A 169 -1.36 14.98 2.50
N PHE A 170 -1.63 13.68 2.56
CA PHE A 170 -0.62 12.65 2.44
C PHE A 170 -0.99 11.64 1.36
N ALA A 171 -0.14 11.46 0.37
CA ALA A 171 -0.26 10.38 -0.58
C ALA A 171 0.13 9.05 0.08
N LEU A 172 -0.64 7.98 -0.17
CA LEU A 172 -0.32 6.66 0.32
C LEU A 172 0.82 6.06 -0.51
N GLN A 173 1.90 5.61 0.15
CA GLN A 173 3.13 5.18 -0.51
C GLN A 173 3.69 3.92 0.13
N SER A 174 3.24 2.72 -0.32
CA SER A 174 3.67 1.43 0.25
C SER A 174 5.12 1.04 -0.07
N GLY A 175 5.77 1.75 -0.97
CA GLY A 175 7.19 1.55 -1.30
C GLY A 175 8.16 2.26 -0.35
N TYR A 176 7.71 3.28 0.38
CA TYR A 176 8.50 3.95 1.40
C TYR A 176 8.37 3.23 2.74
N SER A 177 9.46 2.75 3.29
CA SER A 177 9.46 1.88 4.49
C SER A 177 9.07 2.58 5.79
N GLY A 178 9.26 3.90 5.88
CA GLY A 178 8.97 4.72 7.06
C GLY A 178 7.49 5.02 7.26
N GLY A 179 7.16 5.74 8.33
CA GLY A 179 5.79 6.15 8.65
C GLY A 179 5.34 7.36 7.83
N VAL A 180 5.98 8.49 8.03
CA VAL A 180 5.67 9.76 7.35
C VAL A 180 6.92 10.29 6.67
N LEU A 181 6.78 10.76 5.43
CA LEU A 181 7.79 11.52 4.71
C LEU A 181 7.16 12.85 4.28
N TYR A 182 7.65 13.95 4.78
CA TYR A 182 7.14 15.27 4.42
C TYR A 182 7.69 15.76 3.08
N SER A 183 6.90 16.58 2.38
CA SER A 183 7.32 17.31 1.20
C SER A 183 8.40 18.35 1.55
N ASN A 184 9.17 18.76 0.54
CA ASN A 184 10.19 19.81 0.73
C ASN A 184 9.56 21.15 1.14
N GLU A 185 8.43 21.49 0.50
CA GLU A 185 7.69 22.72 0.82
C GLU A 185 7.27 22.75 2.31
N PHE A 186 6.60 21.69 2.79
CA PHE A 186 6.20 21.59 4.19
C PHE A 186 7.41 21.63 5.13
N THR A 187 8.48 20.93 4.76
CA THR A 187 9.73 20.89 5.55
C THR A 187 10.33 22.27 5.73
N GLU A 188 10.35 23.08 4.67
CA GLU A 188 10.90 24.45 4.69
C GLU A 188 9.96 25.42 5.41
N GLU A 189 8.65 25.42 5.06
CA GLU A 189 7.65 26.27 5.68
C GLU A 189 7.60 26.09 7.19
N LYS A 190 7.66 24.83 7.64
CA LYS A 190 7.58 24.48 9.06
C LYS A 190 8.92 24.43 9.77
N GLU A 191 10.01 24.65 9.06
CA GLU A 191 11.38 24.58 9.61
C GLU A 191 11.65 23.28 10.40
N LEU A 192 11.22 22.11 9.85
CA LEU A 192 11.20 20.83 10.56
C LEU A 192 12.56 20.47 11.15
N GLU A 193 13.66 20.79 10.44
CA GLU A 193 15.01 20.51 10.91
C GLU A 193 15.36 21.25 12.21
N LYS A 194 14.79 22.43 12.42
CA LYS A 194 15.03 23.24 13.63
C LYS A 194 14.07 22.88 14.76
N LYS A 195 12.81 22.54 14.43
CA LYS A 195 11.74 22.35 15.42
C LYS A 195 11.60 20.91 15.90
N LEU A 196 11.96 19.93 15.08
CA LEU A 196 11.83 18.52 15.50
C LEU A 196 13.10 18.03 16.18
N LYS A 197 12.93 17.15 17.16
CA LYS A 197 14.04 16.36 17.72
C LYS A 197 14.54 15.39 16.67
N ILE A 198 15.71 15.67 16.09
CA ILE A 198 16.33 14.79 15.10
C ILE A 198 16.88 13.54 15.79
N ILE A 199 16.56 12.37 15.24
CA ILE A 199 16.93 11.04 15.78
C ILE A 199 17.78 10.21 14.83
N GLY A 200 17.96 10.65 13.59
CA GLY A 200 18.78 9.97 12.61
C GLY A 200 18.92 10.74 11.30
N GLU A 201 19.92 10.35 10.53
CA GLU A 201 20.17 10.83 9.17
C GLU A 201 20.66 9.66 8.31
N LYS A 202 20.22 9.58 7.07
CA LYS A 202 20.57 8.52 6.14
C LYS A 202 20.54 8.99 4.70
N THR A 203 21.32 8.32 3.85
CA THR A 203 21.18 8.43 2.40
C THR A 203 20.33 7.28 1.88
N LEU A 204 19.28 7.61 1.12
CA LEU A 204 18.42 6.67 0.41
C LEU A 204 18.70 6.73 -1.09
N LYS A 205 18.33 5.69 -1.82
CA LYS A 205 18.22 5.72 -3.28
C LYS A 205 16.75 5.76 -3.69
N ASN A 206 16.45 6.64 -4.64
CA ASN A 206 15.13 6.63 -5.30
C ASN A 206 15.08 5.57 -6.43
N SER A 207 13.93 5.45 -7.12
CA SER A 207 13.75 4.51 -8.24
C SER A 207 14.70 4.74 -9.42
N ASN A 208 15.28 5.94 -9.53
CA ASN A 208 16.24 6.34 -10.57
C ASN A 208 17.70 6.26 -10.08
N ALA A 209 17.97 5.54 -8.99
CA ALA A 209 19.29 5.36 -8.39
C ALA A 209 19.96 6.66 -7.88
N GLN A 210 19.23 7.77 -7.74
CA GLN A 210 19.75 9.02 -7.18
C GLN A 210 19.85 8.95 -5.66
N ASN A 211 20.93 9.45 -5.09
CA ASN A 211 21.11 9.52 -3.65
C ASN A 211 20.34 10.71 -3.06
N LEU A 212 19.54 10.43 -2.04
CA LEU A 212 18.73 11.39 -1.31
C LEU A 212 19.15 11.38 0.16
N ALA A 213 19.65 12.51 0.67
CA ALA A 213 19.87 12.66 2.11
C ALA A 213 18.54 12.90 2.81
N ILE A 214 18.26 12.12 3.85
CA ILE A 214 17.02 12.17 4.62
C ILE A 214 17.34 12.30 6.10
N LYS A 215 16.64 13.18 6.80
CA LYS A 215 16.65 13.27 8.26
C LYS A 215 15.39 12.66 8.83
N GLN A 216 15.52 12.06 10.01
CA GLN A 216 14.44 11.49 10.78
C GLN A 216 14.27 12.27 12.05
N GLY A 217 13.06 12.72 12.33
CA GLY A 217 12.70 13.47 13.52
C GLY A 217 11.48 12.90 14.21
N ILE A 218 11.15 13.45 15.40
CA ILE A 218 9.96 13.09 16.16
C ILE A 218 8.92 14.20 16.02
N LEU A 219 7.77 13.87 15.43
CA LEU A 219 6.60 14.72 15.37
C LEU A 219 5.76 14.51 16.63
N PRO A 220 5.41 15.55 17.40
CA PRO A 220 4.67 15.40 18.66
C PRO A 220 3.28 14.78 18.49
N PHE A 221 2.58 15.11 17.38
CA PHE A 221 1.18 14.74 17.21
C PHE A 221 0.81 14.57 15.74
N LEU A 222 0.01 13.52 15.47
CA LEU A 222 -0.69 13.32 14.21
C LEU A 222 -2.03 12.65 14.49
N LYS A 223 -3.08 13.08 13.79
CA LYS A 223 -4.42 12.49 13.89
C LYS A 223 -4.93 12.12 12.50
N LEU A 224 -5.24 10.85 12.31
CA LEU A 224 -5.85 10.30 11.11
C LEU A 224 -7.27 9.83 11.44
N GLY A 225 -8.28 10.56 10.95
CA GLY A 225 -9.65 10.34 11.41
C GLY A 225 -9.75 10.55 12.94
N ASP A 226 -10.22 9.55 13.69
CA ASP A 226 -10.25 9.60 15.17
C ASP A 226 -9.00 9.00 15.83
N PHE A 227 -8.08 8.45 15.05
CA PHE A 227 -6.89 7.81 15.57
C PHE A 227 -5.79 8.84 15.83
N VAL A 228 -5.34 8.93 17.08
CA VAL A 228 -4.31 9.86 17.54
C VAL A 228 -3.00 9.13 17.76
N PHE A 229 -1.94 9.68 17.18
CA PHE A 229 -0.57 9.22 17.35
C PHE A 229 0.26 10.31 18.04
N LYS A 230 1.14 9.90 18.94
CA LYS A 230 2.10 10.75 19.62
C LYS A 230 3.51 10.28 19.34
N ASP A 231 4.45 11.22 19.36
CA ASP A 231 5.89 10.96 19.21
C ASP A 231 6.21 10.11 17.96
N ILE A 232 5.65 10.53 16.82
CA ILE A 232 5.75 9.79 15.57
C ILE A 232 7.10 10.03 14.92
N SER A 233 7.72 8.94 14.48
CA SER A 233 8.89 9.05 13.63
C SER A 233 8.50 9.52 12.23
N VAL A 234 8.97 10.70 11.87
CA VAL A 234 8.77 11.30 10.55
C VAL A 234 10.10 11.56 9.87
N ALA A 235 10.09 11.62 8.55
CA ALA A 235 11.27 11.90 7.77
C ALA A 235 11.03 13.07 6.82
N PHE A 236 12.12 13.70 6.39
CA PHE A 236 12.13 14.76 5.39
C PHE A 236 13.50 14.82 4.71
N PHE A 237 13.53 15.27 3.47
CA PHE A 237 14.79 15.43 2.76
C PHE A 237 15.56 16.62 3.28
N SER A 238 16.87 16.44 3.43
CA SER A 238 17.84 17.49 3.72
C SER A 238 18.75 17.69 2.50
N GLY A 239 19.25 18.92 2.31
CA GLY A 239 20.16 19.27 1.21
C GLY A 239 19.45 19.88 -0.01
N ASN A 240 20.14 19.86 -1.17
CA ASN A 240 19.75 20.63 -2.35
C ASN A 240 18.73 19.93 -3.26
N LEU A 241 18.42 18.64 -3.00
CA LEU A 241 17.51 17.88 -3.85
C LEU A 241 16.07 18.13 -3.41
N LYS A 242 15.35 18.95 -4.17
CA LYS A 242 13.98 19.38 -3.87
C LYS A 242 12.98 18.73 -4.82
N THR A 243 13.01 17.40 -4.87
CA THR A 243 12.12 16.64 -5.77
C THR A 243 10.89 16.07 -5.07
N GLN A 244 10.80 16.20 -3.74
CA GLN A 244 9.67 15.68 -2.97
C GLN A 244 8.56 16.73 -2.84
N ASN A 245 7.61 16.71 -3.77
CA ASN A 245 6.55 17.70 -3.85
C ASN A 245 5.32 17.33 -3.01
N VAL A 246 5.19 16.07 -2.58
CA VAL A 246 4.01 15.55 -1.86
C VAL A 246 4.47 14.84 -0.60
N SER A 247 3.76 15.07 0.52
CA SER A 247 3.97 14.30 1.74
C SER A 247 3.39 12.90 1.62
N TYR A 248 4.04 11.89 2.21
CA TYR A 248 3.64 10.49 2.15
C TYR A 248 3.27 9.88 3.50
N PHE A 249 2.25 9.02 3.50
CA PHE A 249 2.14 7.94 4.45
C PHE A 249 2.78 6.69 3.86
N GLY A 250 3.89 6.28 4.47
CA GLY A 250 4.66 5.13 4.04
C GLY A 250 4.15 3.80 4.60
N ALA A 251 4.85 2.74 4.29
CA ALA A 251 4.47 1.37 4.61
C ALA A 251 4.29 1.13 6.12
N ASP A 252 5.10 1.80 6.98
CA ASP A 252 4.96 1.67 8.43
C ASP A 252 3.68 2.33 8.97
N MET A 253 3.21 3.42 8.36
CA MET A 253 1.91 3.99 8.70
C MET A 253 0.77 3.15 8.13
N LEU A 254 0.90 2.68 6.90
CA LEU A 254 -0.13 1.86 6.24
C LEU A 254 -0.39 0.57 7.01
N ARG A 255 0.64 -0.15 7.46
CA ARG A 255 0.49 -1.44 8.14
C ARG A 255 -0.18 -1.34 9.52
N ARG A 256 -0.26 -0.13 10.11
CA ARG A 256 -0.95 0.10 11.39
C ARG A 256 -2.45 -0.08 11.31
N PHE A 257 -3.01 -0.11 10.10
CA PHE A 257 -4.44 -0.28 9.88
C PHE A 257 -4.73 -1.43 8.91
N ILE A 258 -5.89 -2.02 9.07
CA ILE A 258 -6.56 -2.78 8.02
C ILE A 258 -7.34 -1.74 7.21
N TRP A 259 -7.11 -1.73 5.90
CA TRP A 259 -7.74 -0.79 4.99
C TRP A 259 -8.75 -1.49 4.09
N ILE A 260 -9.91 -0.90 3.90
CA ILE A 260 -10.88 -1.27 2.86
C ILE A 260 -11.08 -0.03 1.99
N PHE A 261 -10.80 -0.16 0.70
CA PHE A 261 -11.04 0.88 -0.30
C PHE A 261 -12.29 0.53 -1.08
N ASP A 262 -13.24 1.48 -1.19
CA ASP A 262 -14.43 1.28 -2.01
C ASP A 262 -14.09 1.20 -3.51
N ALA A 263 -15.04 0.71 -4.31
CA ALA A 263 -14.84 0.56 -5.76
C ALA A 263 -14.66 1.90 -6.47
N ASP A 264 -15.31 2.94 -5.97
CA ASP A 264 -15.31 4.29 -6.55
C ASP A 264 -14.10 5.13 -6.12
N ARG A 265 -13.29 4.63 -5.17
CA ARG A 265 -12.10 5.31 -4.62
C ARG A 265 -12.38 6.66 -3.97
N ASN A 266 -13.56 6.82 -3.37
CA ASN A 266 -13.97 8.02 -2.64
C ASN A 266 -13.81 7.87 -1.12
N THR A 267 -13.89 6.62 -0.63
CA THR A 267 -13.83 6.32 0.79
C THR A 267 -12.90 5.13 1.06
N ALA A 268 -12.04 5.30 2.05
CA ALA A 268 -11.39 4.17 2.70
C ALA A 268 -12.03 3.95 4.07
N TYR A 269 -12.06 2.71 4.51
CA TYR A 269 -12.50 2.33 5.85
C TYR A 269 -11.32 1.72 6.56
N ILE A 270 -11.00 2.23 7.75
CA ILE A 270 -9.81 1.83 8.50
C ILE A 270 -10.18 1.32 9.88
N LYS A 271 -9.44 0.34 10.35
CA LYS A 271 -9.43 -0.08 11.76
C LYS A 271 -8.02 -0.49 12.16
N PRO A 272 -7.64 -0.38 13.44
CA PRO A 272 -6.32 -0.81 13.90
C PRO A 272 -6.01 -2.26 13.52
N SER A 273 -4.79 -2.50 13.03
CA SER A 273 -4.23 -3.83 12.82
C SER A 273 -3.43 -4.28 14.05
N LYS A 274 -2.95 -5.51 14.03
CA LYS A 274 -2.01 -6.04 15.05
C LYS A 274 -0.71 -5.20 15.18
N TYR A 275 -0.37 -4.43 14.15
CA TYR A 275 0.83 -3.57 14.12
C TYR A 275 0.58 -2.15 14.65
N TYR A 276 -0.65 -1.82 15.06
CA TYR A 276 -1.06 -0.45 15.41
C TYR A 276 -0.14 0.21 16.45
N SER A 277 0.22 -0.52 17.49
CA SER A 277 1.02 -0.02 18.61
C SER A 277 2.50 -0.41 18.54
N GLU A 278 2.96 -0.99 17.42
CA GLU A 278 4.37 -1.34 17.28
C GLU A 278 5.29 -0.11 17.22
N PRO A 279 6.55 -0.25 17.64
CA PRO A 279 7.55 0.81 17.47
C PRO A 279 7.66 1.26 16.02
N TYR A 280 7.93 2.54 15.81
CA TYR A 280 8.13 3.07 14.45
C TYR A 280 9.40 2.53 13.82
N TYR A 281 9.33 2.34 12.51
CA TYR A 281 10.48 1.93 11.70
C TYR A 281 11.61 2.96 11.84
N LYS A 282 12.79 2.47 12.22
CA LYS A 282 14.01 3.28 12.27
C LYS A 282 14.74 3.13 10.95
N ILE A 283 15.04 4.25 10.33
CA ILE A 283 15.91 4.28 9.15
C ILE A 283 17.34 4.08 9.66
N ASN A 284 17.84 2.86 9.65
CA ASN A 284 19.21 2.49 10.06
C ASN A 284 20.15 2.45 8.85
#